data_4c98e6c1ad8653379ce443968dd52d9f
#
_entry.id   4c98e6c1ad8653379ce443968dd52d9f
#
_cell.length_a   1.000
_cell.length_b   1.000
_cell.length_c   1.000
_cell.angle_alpha   90.00
_cell.angle_beta   90.00
_cell.angle_gamma   90.00
#
_symmetry.space_group_name_H-M   'P 1'
#
loop_
_entity.id
_entity.type
_entity.pdbx_description
1 polymer ?
#
loop_
_entity_poly.entity_id
_entity_poly.type
_entity_poly.pdbx_seq_one_letter_code
_entity_poly.pdbx_strand_id
1 'polypeptide(L)'
;MTKQLAQYSVPAENSRVIRVFLSSTFRDMEMERSALVKLFKGLQVKAASRGATISLVDLRWGITEEDAKSGKVVEICLKEIVNSRPFFIGMVGDRYGWCPSYEDLSQTLNDSLEYRWIEDDLNHHLSVTEIEMQFGVLRNPNPLHAYFYIKQSADDELSCPEEESLKLKRLKESILQQDRYPVQEYDSPEQLCDLVEAAFTELLEREFPDVLTVEDNQALQEQLTRNELLFNYHPIPEAEQAFADFLAVDEQRCLVVTGGCGLGKSALLAHWSDLVNNDMPMIPIYHRLDSTTCLLYTSDAADDLIGV
;
A
#
# COMPACT_ATOMS: atom_id res chain seq x y z
N MET A 1 -26.42 -7.53 8.23
CA MET A 1 -25.03 -7.59 7.74
C MET A 1 -24.68 -6.51 6.71
N THR A 2 -25.56 -6.14 5.79
CA THR A 2 -25.26 -5.21 4.67
C THR A 2 -25.04 -3.74 5.09
N LYS A 3 -25.44 -3.31 6.28
CA LYS A 3 -25.35 -1.90 6.71
C LYS A 3 -23.99 -1.49 7.31
N GLN A 4 -23.17 -2.43 7.78
CA GLN A 4 -21.88 -2.12 8.42
C GLN A 4 -20.73 -1.96 7.42
N LEU A 5 -20.80 -2.62 6.26
CA LEU A 5 -19.77 -2.51 5.21
C LEU A 5 -19.84 -1.16 4.45
N ALA A 6 -20.92 -0.43 4.55
CA ALA A 6 -21.16 0.82 3.82
C ALA A 6 -20.49 2.08 4.45
N GLN A 7 -19.85 1.95 5.61
CA GLN A 7 -19.22 3.09 6.32
C GLN A 7 -17.75 3.36 5.92
N TYR A 8 -17.13 2.48 5.15
CA TYR A 8 -15.78 2.74 4.67
C TYR A 8 -15.83 3.67 3.47
N SER A 9 -15.37 4.89 3.66
CA SER A 9 -15.26 5.89 2.59
C SER A 9 -14.41 5.32 1.46
N VAL A 10 -15.01 5.19 0.28
CA VAL A 10 -14.27 5.04 -0.97
C VAL A 10 -13.35 6.26 -1.08
N PRO A 11 -12.04 6.11 -1.37
CA PRO A 11 -11.20 7.26 -1.70
C PRO A 11 -11.91 8.10 -2.75
N ALA A 12 -11.83 9.42 -2.64
CA ALA A 12 -12.51 10.32 -3.56
C ALA A 12 -12.25 9.90 -5.01
N GLU A 13 -13.26 9.87 -5.86
CA GLU A 13 -13.22 9.43 -7.28
C GLU A 13 -12.13 10.10 -8.13
N ASN A 14 -11.39 11.05 -7.57
CA ASN A 14 -10.28 11.78 -8.19
C ASN A 14 -8.92 11.54 -7.52
N SER A 15 -8.77 10.49 -6.72
CA SER A 15 -7.47 10.18 -6.12
C SER A 15 -6.51 9.66 -7.19
N ARG A 16 -5.43 10.40 -7.45
CA ARG A 16 -4.31 9.97 -8.31
C ARG A 16 -3.33 9.04 -7.58
N VAL A 17 -3.74 8.50 -6.43
CA VAL A 17 -2.95 7.57 -5.61
C VAL A 17 -3.55 6.18 -5.71
N ILE A 18 -2.80 5.25 -6.27
CA ILE A 18 -3.17 3.84 -6.43
C ILE A 18 -2.37 3.03 -5.42
N ARG A 19 -3.03 2.57 -4.36
CA ARG A 19 -2.46 1.63 -3.39
C ARG A 19 -3.03 0.26 -3.67
N VAL A 20 -2.21 -0.70 -4.02
CA VAL A 20 -2.64 -2.04 -4.40
C VAL A 20 -2.35 -3.01 -3.25
N PHE A 21 -3.38 -3.55 -2.62
CA PHE A 21 -3.20 -4.57 -1.59
C PHE A 21 -2.87 -5.92 -2.23
N LEU A 22 -1.82 -6.58 -1.73
CA LEU A 22 -1.39 -7.90 -2.19
C LEU A 22 -1.72 -8.96 -1.14
N SER A 23 -2.71 -9.79 -1.45
CA SER A 23 -3.10 -10.94 -0.63
C SER A 23 -2.53 -12.23 -1.23
N SER A 24 -1.75 -12.96 -0.48
CA SER A 24 -1.33 -14.34 -0.75
C SER A 24 -0.64 -14.94 0.47
N THR A 25 -0.44 -16.24 0.46
CA THR A 25 0.47 -16.92 1.40
C THR A 25 1.91 -16.39 1.24
N PHE A 26 2.74 -16.49 2.30
CA PHE A 26 4.09 -15.96 2.26
C PHE A 26 5.13 -16.98 1.79
N ARG A 27 5.04 -18.22 2.30
CA ARG A 27 6.13 -19.21 2.15
C ARG A 27 6.29 -19.76 0.73
N ASP A 28 5.18 -20.09 0.10
CA ASP A 28 5.14 -20.67 -1.25
C ASP A 28 5.08 -19.63 -2.36
N MET A 29 4.86 -18.35 -2.00
CA MET A 29 4.72 -17.24 -2.94
C MET A 29 5.81 -16.17 -2.79
N GLU A 30 6.95 -16.52 -2.19
CA GLU A 30 8.03 -15.57 -1.91
C GLU A 30 8.67 -15.03 -3.20
N MET A 31 8.85 -15.89 -4.21
CA MET A 31 9.43 -15.51 -5.50
C MET A 31 8.50 -14.57 -6.26
N GLU A 32 7.22 -14.91 -6.32
CA GLU A 32 6.16 -14.12 -6.95
C GLU A 32 6.05 -12.73 -6.32
N ARG A 33 5.96 -12.69 -4.98
CA ARG A 33 5.90 -11.41 -4.24
C ARG A 33 7.13 -10.54 -4.50
N SER A 34 8.31 -11.14 -4.51
CA SER A 34 9.56 -10.41 -4.76
C SER A 34 9.65 -9.91 -6.21
N ALA A 35 9.13 -10.67 -7.18
CA ALA A 35 9.05 -10.26 -8.57
C ALA A 35 8.06 -9.09 -8.73
N LEU A 36 6.89 -9.15 -8.10
CA LEU A 36 5.91 -8.06 -8.13
C LEU A 36 6.43 -6.77 -7.49
N VAL A 37 7.16 -6.85 -6.37
CA VAL A 37 7.79 -5.66 -5.76
C VAL A 37 8.74 -4.97 -6.74
N LYS A 38 9.50 -5.74 -7.55
CA LYS A 38 10.38 -5.16 -8.59
C LYS A 38 9.55 -4.58 -9.74
N LEU A 39 8.52 -5.27 -10.19
CA LEU A 39 7.62 -4.81 -11.26
C LEU A 39 6.98 -3.48 -10.90
N PHE A 40 6.47 -3.33 -9.67
CA PHE A 40 5.80 -2.11 -9.24
C PHE A 40 6.71 -0.88 -9.25
N LYS A 41 8.03 -1.04 -9.11
CA LYS A 41 8.99 0.07 -9.33
C LYS A 41 8.96 0.58 -10.78
N GLY A 42 8.81 -0.31 -11.76
CA GLY A 42 8.61 0.08 -13.16
C GLY A 42 7.27 0.75 -13.41
N LEU A 43 6.19 0.21 -12.80
CA LEU A 43 4.86 0.80 -12.87
C LEU A 43 4.77 2.19 -12.22
N GLN A 44 5.57 2.46 -11.17
CA GLN A 44 5.67 3.80 -10.58
C GLN A 44 6.13 4.84 -11.61
N VAL A 45 7.11 4.50 -12.45
CA VAL A 45 7.57 5.40 -13.51
C VAL A 45 6.47 5.65 -14.55
N LYS A 46 5.75 4.59 -14.95
CA LYS A 46 4.60 4.70 -15.88
C LYS A 46 3.46 5.54 -15.27
N ALA A 47 3.14 5.33 -14.01
CA ALA A 47 2.11 6.11 -13.31
C ALA A 47 2.53 7.59 -13.17
N ALA A 48 3.78 7.84 -12.79
CA ALA A 48 4.33 9.19 -12.66
C ALA A 48 4.25 9.98 -13.96
N SER A 49 4.53 9.38 -15.12
CA SER A 49 4.39 10.04 -16.43
C SER A 49 2.94 10.44 -16.77
N ARG A 50 1.97 9.89 -16.05
CA ARG A 50 0.53 10.19 -16.17
C ARG A 50 0.00 10.99 -14.98
N GLY A 51 0.89 11.50 -14.12
CA GLY A 51 0.55 12.27 -12.94
C GLY A 51 -0.16 11.48 -11.86
N ALA A 52 0.07 10.18 -11.78
CA ALA A 52 -0.44 9.29 -10.74
C ALA A 52 0.72 8.66 -9.94
N THR A 53 0.41 8.17 -8.77
CA THR A 53 1.33 7.33 -7.98
C THR A 53 0.75 5.94 -7.83
N ILE A 54 1.58 4.91 -7.89
CA ILE A 54 1.19 3.53 -7.64
C ILE A 54 2.12 2.88 -6.63
N SER A 55 1.58 2.14 -5.68
CA SER A 55 2.36 1.40 -4.70
C SER A 55 1.76 0.03 -4.42
N LEU A 56 2.61 -0.97 -4.19
CA LEU A 56 2.20 -2.29 -3.75
C LEU A 56 2.30 -2.35 -2.23
N VAL A 57 1.20 -2.72 -1.58
CA VAL A 57 1.14 -2.96 -0.13
C VAL A 57 1.40 -4.44 0.11
N ASP A 58 2.65 -4.77 0.44
CA ASP A 58 3.11 -6.13 0.77
C ASP A 58 3.44 -6.22 2.26
N LEU A 59 2.57 -6.83 3.03
CA LEU A 59 2.66 -6.90 4.49
C LEU A 59 3.74 -7.86 5.02
N ARG A 60 4.57 -8.48 4.17
CA ARG A 60 5.81 -9.15 4.64
C ARG A 60 6.73 -8.19 5.42
N TRP A 61 6.63 -6.89 5.15
CA TRP A 61 7.51 -5.84 5.64
C TRP A 61 6.77 -4.83 6.51
N GLY A 62 5.92 -5.21 7.35
CA GLY A 62 5.18 -4.24 8.17
C GLY A 62 4.61 -4.83 9.46
N ILE A 63 4.70 -6.14 9.59
CA ILE A 63 4.22 -6.86 10.77
C ILE A 63 5.43 -7.20 11.61
N THR A 64 5.48 -6.67 12.83
CA THR A 64 6.54 -6.98 13.79
C THR A 64 6.27 -8.33 14.45
N GLU A 65 7.33 -8.95 15.05
CA GLU A 65 7.14 -10.17 15.83
C GLU A 65 6.19 -9.95 17.04
N GLU A 66 6.10 -8.73 17.52
CA GLU A 66 5.22 -8.32 18.61
C GLU A 66 3.76 -8.26 18.15
N ASP A 67 3.50 -7.74 16.94
CA ASP A 67 2.19 -7.73 16.31
C ASP A 67 1.70 -9.16 16.02
N ALA A 68 2.61 -10.02 15.54
CA ALA A 68 2.32 -11.43 15.29
C ALA A 68 1.93 -12.17 16.59
N LYS A 69 2.60 -11.87 17.70
CA LYS A 69 2.32 -12.46 19.01
C LYS A 69 1.08 -11.87 19.69
N SER A 70 0.70 -10.64 19.36
CA SER A 70 -0.44 -9.94 19.96
C SER A 70 -1.77 -10.17 19.24
N GLY A 71 -1.81 -11.00 18.18
CA GLY A 71 -3.02 -11.27 17.40
C GLY A 71 -3.50 -10.12 16.53
N LYS A 72 -2.73 -9.05 16.40
CA LYS A 72 -3.09 -7.86 15.62
C LYS A 72 -2.90 -8.01 14.09
N VAL A 73 -2.31 -9.11 13.65
CA VAL A 73 -1.99 -9.33 12.23
C VAL A 73 -3.23 -9.16 11.35
N VAL A 74 -4.34 -9.81 11.70
CA VAL A 74 -5.57 -9.74 10.90
C VAL A 74 -6.15 -8.34 10.88
N GLU A 75 -6.12 -7.64 12.03
CA GLU A 75 -6.58 -6.25 12.10
C GLU A 75 -5.76 -5.33 11.18
N ILE A 76 -4.43 -5.48 11.18
CA ILE A 76 -3.53 -4.72 10.30
C ILE A 76 -3.85 -5.02 8.83
N CYS A 77 -3.99 -6.30 8.46
CA CYS A 77 -4.35 -6.70 7.11
C CYS A 77 -5.68 -6.06 6.66
N LEU A 78 -6.71 -6.13 7.49
CA LEU A 78 -8.03 -5.58 7.16
C LEU A 78 -8.01 -4.05 7.04
N LYS A 79 -7.27 -3.35 7.90
CA LYS A 79 -7.08 -1.90 7.79
C LYS A 79 -6.36 -1.52 6.49
N GLU A 80 -5.30 -2.26 6.12
CA GLU A 80 -4.58 -1.99 4.88
C GLU A 80 -5.40 -2.33 3.63
N ILE A 81 -6.26 -3.35 3.67
CA ILE A 81 -7.24 -3.59 2.60
C ILE A 81 -8.16 -2.39 2.43
N VAL A 82 -8.70 -1.83 3.52
CA VAL A 82 -9.55 -0.63 3.45
C VAL A 82 -8.80 0.57 2.88
N ASN A 83 -7.56 0.80 3.35
CA ASN A 83 -6.71 1.90 2.89
C ASN A 83 -6.27 1.77 1.42
N SER A 84 -6.31 0.55 0.87
CA SER A 84 -5.91 0.25 -0.50
C SER A 84 -7.07 0.22 -1.49
N ARG A 85 -8.32 0.32 -1.03
CA ARG A 85 -9.50 0.32 -1.92
C ARG A 85 -9.41 1.44 -2.95
N PRO A 86 -9.82 1.19 -4.19
CA PRO A 86 -10.50 0.00 -4.70
C PRO A 86 -9.57 -1.09 -5.29
N PHE A 87 -8.26 -1.08 -5.04
CA PHE A 87 -7.28 -1.92 -5.74
C PHE A 87 -6.84 -3.13 -4.93
N PHE A 88 -6.91 -4.31 -5.54
CA PHE A 88 -6.60 -5.57 -4.87
C PHE A 88 -5.99 -6.60 -5.84
N ILE A 89 -4.94 -7.28 -5.41
CA ILE A 89 -4.39 -8.47 -6.08
C ILE A 89 -4.51 -9.65 -5.12
N GLY A 90 -5.19 -10.70 -5.54
CA GLY A 90 -5.25 -11.98 -4.85
C GLY A 90 -4.44 -13.03 -5.60
N MET A 91 -3.46 -13.66 -4.94
CA MET A 91 -2.71 -14.77 -5.53
C MET A 91 -2.93 -16.04 -4.71
N VAL A 92 -3.22 -17.13 -5.38
CA VAL A 92 -3.42 -18.44 -4.75
C VAL A 92 -2.43 -19.45 -5.32
N GLY A 93 -1.59 -19.99 -4.45
CA GLY A 93 -0.57 -21.00 -4.76
C GLY A 93 -0.98 -22.40 -4.35
N ASP A 94 -0.01 -23.12 -3.76
CA ASP A 94 -0.13 -24.52 -3.39
C ASP A 94 -0.47 -24.73 -1.92
N ARG A 95 -0.52 -23.66 -1.12
CA ARG A 95 -0.81 -23.71 0.31
C ARG A 95 -2.07 -22.91 0.63
N TYR A 96 -2.83 -23.42 1.61
CA TYR A 96 -4.02 -22.72 2.10
C TYR A 96 -3.66 -21.53 3.00
N GLY A 97 -2.55 -21.66 3.73
CA GLY A 97 -2.06 -20.62 4.64
C GLY A 97 -2.43 -20.84 6.10
N TRP A 98 -2.00 -19.90 6.94
CA TRP A 98 -2.22 -19.96 8.37
C TRP A 98 -3.68 -19.66 8.73
N CYS A 99 -4.26 -20.56 9.55
CA CYS A 99 -5.61 -20.40 10.11
C CYS A 99 -5.47 -19.92 11.56
N PRO A 100 -5.83 -18.67 11.87
CA PRO A 100 -5.77 -18.15 13.23
C PRO A 100 -6.84 -18.82 14.11
N SER A 101 -6.52 -19.04 15.38
CA SER A 101 -7.47 -19.45 16.38
C SER A 101 -8.22 -18.25 16.97
N TYR A 102 -9.31 -18.54 17.72
CA TYR A 102 -10.01 -17.47 18.46
C TYR A 102 -9.10 -16.79 19.49
N GLU A 103 -8.18 -17.56 20.11
CA GLU A 103 -7.23 -17.00 21.08
C GLU A 103 -6.25 -16.02 20.42
N ASP A 104 -5.82 -16.30 19.20
CA ASP A 104 -4.93 -15.42 18.41
C ASP A 104 -5.58 -14.05 18.10
N LEU A 105 -6.90 -13.97 18.05
CA LEU A 105 -7.65 -12.77 17.68
C LEU A 105 -8.51 -12.20 18.82
N SER A 106 -8.49 -12.81 19.99
CA SER A 106 -9.35 -12.42 21.12
C SER A 106 -9.22 -10.96 21.49
N GLN A 107 -8.02 -10.37 21.39
CA GLN A 107 -7.78 -8.98 21.68
C GLN A 107 -8.41 -8.07 20.60
N THR A 108 -8.21 -8.38 19.33
CA THR A 108 -8.82 -7.65 18.20
C THR A 108 -10.34 -7.67 18.24
N LEU A 109 -10.93 -8.83 18.58
CA LEU A 109 -12.39 -9.02 18.65
C LEU A 109 -12.99 -8.30 19.87
N ASN A 110 -12.25 -8.19 20.97
CA ASN A 110 -12.69 -7.49 22.17
C ASN A 110 -12.56 -5.97 22.04
N ASP A 111 -11.54 -5.49 21.35
CA ASP A 111 -11.24 -4.07 21.23
C ASP A 111 -12.11 -3.37 20.19
N SER A 112 -12.71 -4.12 19.24
CA SER A 112 -13.55 -3.53 18.19
C SER A 112 -14.77 -4.40 17.83
N LEU A 113 -15.94 -3.80 18.01
CA LEU A 113 -17.21 -4.37 17.54
C LEU A 113 -17.26 -4.53 16.01
N GLU A 114 -16.38 -3.81 15.32
CA GLU A 114 -16.30 -3.75 13.87
C GLU A 114 -15.84 -5.07 13.24
N TYR A 115 -15.05 -5.85 13.97
CA TYR A 115 -14.48 -7.13 13.50
C TYR A 115 -15.23 -8.38 13.96
N ARG A 116 -16.36 -8.24 14.65
CA ARG A 116 -17.14 -9.41 15.14
C ARG A 116 -17.62 -10.34 14.03
N TRP A 117 -17.75 -9.86 12.82
CA TRP A 117 -18.12 -10.69 11.68
C TRP A 117 -17.06 -11.76 11.35
N ILE A 118 -15.81 -11.59 11.79
CA ILE A 118 -14.72 -12.56 11.61
C ILE A 118 -14.93 -13.80 12.50
N GLU A 119 -15.71 -13.70 13.58
CA GLU A 119 -15.97 -14.85 14.46
C GLU A 119 -16.53 -16.05 13.69
N ASP A 120 -17.42 -15.82 12.73
CA ASP A 120 -17.96 -16.89 11.88
C ASP A 120 -16.86 -17.52 11.02
N ASP A 121 -15.96 -16.72 10.47
CA ASP A 121 -14.86 -17.18 9.63
C ASP A 121 -13.82 -17.96 10.43
N LEU A 122 -13.57 -17.56 11.69
CA LEU A 122 -12.72 -18.31 12.62
C LEU A 122 -13.30 -19.65 13.02
N ASN A 123 -14.61 -19.70 13.25
CA ASN A 123 -15.31 -20.95 13.55
C ASN A 123 -15.23 -21.95 12.39
N HIS A 124 -15.08 -21.45 11.15
CA HIS A 124 -14.85 -22.27 9.96
C HIS A 124 -13.36 -22.52 9.66
N HIS A 125 -12.46 -22.07 10.54
CA HIS A 125 -11.02 -22.21 10.39
C HIS A 125 -10.50 -21.72 9.04
N LEU A 126 -10.95 -20.52 8.62
CA LEU A 126 -10.45 -19.90 7.40
C LEU A 126 -9.02 -19.39 7.61
N SER A 127 -8.21 -19.47 6.56
CA SER A 127 -6.86 -18.87 6.58
C SER A 127 -6.94 -17.34 6.51
N VAL A 128 -5.90 -16.66 7.00
CA VAL A 128 -5.80 -15.20 6.87
C VAL A 128 -5.94 -14.77 5.42
N THR A 129 -5.31 -15.46 4.49
CA THR A 129 -5.40 -15.21 3.05
C THR A 129 -6.85 -15.30 2.54
N GLU A 130 -7.60 -16.32 2.95
CA GLU A 130 -9.02 -16.42 2.58
C GLU A 130 -9.86 -15.29 3.22
N ILE A 131 -9.63 -14.96 4.50
CA ILE A 131 -10.30 -13.86 5.18
C ILE A 131 -10.04 -12.54 4.44
N GLU A 132 -8.81 -12.27 4.02
CA GLU A 132 -8.45 -11.09 3.23
C GLU A 132 -9.21 -11.03 1.90
N MET A 133 -9.26 -12.15 1.15
CA MET A 133 -9.97 -12.22 -0.13
C MET A 133 -11.49 -12.10 0.04
N GLN A 134 -12.06 -12.73 1.08
CA GLN A 134 -13.48 -12.63 1.39
C GLN A 134 -13.86 -11.18 1.76
N PHE A 135 -13.11 -10.55 2.65
CA PHE A 135 -13.36 -9.17 3.09
C PHE A 135 -13.04 -8.14 1.99
N GLY A 136 -11.89 -8.29 1.36
CA GLY A 136 -11.44 -7.33 0.35
C GLY A 136 -12.33 -7.32 -0.87
N VAL A 137 -12.70 -8.50 -1.38
CA VAL A 137 -13.31 -8.64 -2.71
C VAL A 137 -14.57 -9.47 -2.73
N LEU A 138 -14.53 -10.74 -2.33
CA LEU A 138 -15.60 -11.70 -2.66
C LEU A 138 -16.94 -11.37 -1.99
N ARG A 139 -16.91 -10.87 -0.74
CA ARG A 139 -18.10 -10.40 -0.01
C ARG A 139 -18.33 -8.89 -0.14
N ASN A 140 -17.45 -8.16 -0.83
CA ASN A 140 -17.59 -6.72 -0.97
C ASN A 140 -18.60 -6.39 -2.08
N PRO A 141 -19.67 -5.63 -1.78
CA PRO A 141 -20.68 -5.26 -2.77
C PRO A 141 -20.23 -4.15 -3.71
N ASN A 142 -19.22 -3.36 -3.32
CA ASN A 142 -18.76 -2.21 -4.09
C ASN A 142 -17.92 -2.63 -5.31
N PRO A 143 -17.97 -1.86 -6.41
CA PRO A 143 -17.07 -2.10 -7.54
C PRO A 143 -15.62 -1.88 -7.13
N LEU A 144 -14.72 -2.76 -7.61
CA LEU A 144 -13.29 -2.76 -7.28
C LEU A 144 -12.47 -2.97 -8.55
N HIS A 145 -11.20 -2.61 -8.48
CA HIS A 145 -10.15 -3.04 -9.42
C HIS A 145 -9.40 -4.22 -8.78
N ALA A 146 -10.02 -5.40 -8.84
CA ALA A 146 -9.49 -6.61 -8.26
C ALA A 146 -9.08 -7.60 -9.35
N TYR A 147 -7.94 -8.25 -9.14
CA TYR A 147 -7.33 -9.23 -10.04
C TYR A 147 -6.95 -10.48 -9.27
N PHE A 148 -7.30 -11.64 -9.78
CA PHE A 148 -6.92 -12.91 -9.18
C PHE A 148 -5.95 -13.67 -10.08
N TYR A 149 -4.91 -14.23 -9.46
CA TYR A 149 -3.90 -15.03 -10.13
C TYR A 149 -3.77 -16.38 -9.42
N ILE A 150 -3.96 -17.46 -10.16
CA ILE A 150 -3.89 -18.84 -9.64
C ILE A 150 -2.66 -19.51 -10.21
N LYS A 151 -1.75 -19.93 -9.32
CA LYS A 151 -0.57 -20.69 -9.72
C LYS A 151 -0.98 -22.08 -10.18
N GLN A 152 -0.51 -22.48 -11.37
CA GLN A 152 -0.61 -23.86 -11.84
C GLN A 152 0.47 -24.68 -11.15
N SER A 153 0.04 -25.69 -10.38
CA SER A 153 0.97 -26.62 -9.73
C SER A 153 1.46 -27.65 -10.74
N ALA A 154 2.76 -27.91 -10.74
CA ALA A 154 3.34 -28.92 -11.63
C ALA A 154 2.99 -30.36 -11.19
N ASP A 155 2.63 -30.57 -9.92
CA ASP A 155 2.29 -31.88 -9.34
C ASP A 155 1.11 -31.79 -8.38
N ASP A 156 0.06 -32.54 -8.64
CA ASP A 156 -1.15 -32.64 -7.81
C ASP A 156 -0.92 -33.35 -6.44
N GLU A 157 0.29 -33.75 -6.11
CA GLU A 157 0.60 -34.66 -5.00
C GLU A 157 1.50 -34.07 -3.92
N LEU A 158 1.47 -32.79 -3.60
CA LEU A 158 2.42 -32.29 -2.60
C LEU A 158 1.82 -31.84 -1.27
N SER A 159 2.05 -32.70 -0.26
CA SER A 159 2.43 -32.38 1.12
C SER A 159 1.58 -31.42 1.95
N CYS A 160 0.35 -31.14 1.60
CA CYS A 160 -0.61 -30.50 2.51
C CYS A 160 -1.50 -31.58 3.18
N PRO A 161 -1.88 -31.40 4.44
CA PRO A 161 -2.93 -32.22 5.05
C PRO A 161 -4.17 -32.21 4.17
N GLU A 162 -4.87 -33.35 4.07
CA GLU A 162 -6.04 -33.53 3.21
C GLU A 162 -7.12 -32.45 3.45
N GLU A 163 -7.27 -32.02 4.70
CA GLU A 163 -8.20 -30.95 5.07
C GLU A 163 -7.80 -29.59 4.48
N GLU A 164 -6.51 -29.22 4.51
CA GLU A 164 -6.02 -27.96 3.93
C GLU A 164 -6.15 -27.95 2.41
N SER A 165 -5.86 -29.10 1.78
CA SER A 165 -6.02 -29.29 0.33
C SER A 165 -7.47 -29.09 -0.11
N LEU A 166 -8.42 -29.61 0.67
CA LEU A 166 -9.85 -29.43 0.38
C LEU A 166 -10.29 -27.95 0.53
N LYS A 167 -9.79 -27.26 1.56
CA LYS A 167 -10.09 -25.83 1.76
C LYS A 167 -9.49 -24.98 0.63
N LEU A 168 -8.25 -25.24 0.25
CA LEU A 168 -7.59 -24.57 -0.87
C LEU A 168 -8.36 -24.76 -2.18
N LYS A 169 -8.79 -25.98 -2.46
CA LYS A 169 -9.60 -26.28 -3.65
C LYS A 169 -10.91 -25.49 -3.65
N ARG A 170 -11.61 -25.45 -2.52
CA ARG A 170 -12.86 -24.67 -2.37
C ARG A 170 -12.62 -23.17 -2.58
N LEU A 171 -11.51 -22.63 -2.07
CA LEU A 171 -11.14 -21.22 -2.30
C LEU A 171 -10.90 -20.96 -3.79
N LYS A 172 -10.08 -21.79 -4.46
CA LYS A 172 -9.85 -21.71 -5.91
C LYS A 172 -11.16 -21.78 -6.70
N GLU A 173 -12.03 -22.75 -6.39
CA GLU A 173 -13.35 -22.89 -7.01
C GLU A 173 -14.24 -21.64 -6.80
N SER A 174 -14.25 -21.08 -5.58
CA SER A 174 -15.01 -19.88 -5.27
C SER A 174 -14.52 -18.65 -6.08
N ILE A 175 -13.20 -18.53 -6.26
CA ILE A 175 -12.61 -17.49 -7.07
C ILE A 175 -12.92 -17.68 -8.56
N LEU A 176 -12.88 -18.92 -9.06
CA LEU A 176 -13.19 -19.23 -10.46
C LEU A 176 -14.67 -19.07 -10.81
N GLN A 177 -15.56 -19.32 -9.85
CA GLN A 177 -17.01 -19.23 -10.06
C GLN A 177 -17.54 -17.80 -10.01
N GLN A 178 -16.78 -16.86 -9.43
CA GLN A 178 -17.15 -15.45 -9.49
C GLN A 178 -16.83 -14.90 -10.88
N ASP A 179 -17.75 -14.19 -11.51
CA ASP A 179 -17.63 -13.60 -12.84
C ASP A 179 -17.44 -12.07 -12.81
N ARG A 180 -17.24 -11.51 -11.62
CA ARG A 180 -17.12 -10.04 -11.42
C ARG A 180 -15.73 -9.50 -11.72
N TYR A 181 -14.69 -10.30 -11.51
CA TYR A 181 -13.28 -9.90 -11.59
C TYR A 181 -12.46 -10.90 -12.41
N PRO A 182 -11.45 -10.43 -13.17
CA PRO A 182 -10.60 -11.31 -13.95
C PRO A 182 -9.83 -12.30 -13.07
N VAL A 183 -9.81 -13.55 -13.51
CA VAL A 183 -9.01 -14.63 -12.93
C VAL A 183 -8.09 -15.14 -14.03
N GLN A 184 -6.79 -15.18 -13.76
CA GLN A 184 -5.78 -15.66 -14.69
C GLN A 184 -4.92 -16.73 -14.03
N GLU A 185 -4.55 -17.74 -14.79
CA GLU A 185 -3.63 -18.78 -14.35
C GLU A 185 -2.23 -18.47 -14.84
N TYR A 186 -1.21 -18.87 -14.07
CA TYR A 186 0.19 -18.68 -14.42
C TYR A 186 1.04 -19.84 -13.90
N ASP A 187 2.18 -20.09 -14.52
CA ASP A 187 3.12 -21.17 -14.20
C ASP A 187 4.47 -20.68 -13.65
N SER A 188 4.80 -19.41 -13.86
CA SER A 188 6.08 -18.84 -13.43
C SER A 188 5.94 -17.40 -12.91
N PRO A 189 6.85 -16.92 -12.04
CA PRO A 189 6.86 -15.54 -11.58
C PRO A 189 6.98 -14.52 -12.73
N GLU A 190 7.67 -14.88 -13.81
CA GLU A 190 7.84 -14.05 -14.99
C GLU A 190 6.50 -13.86 -15.71
N GLN A 191 5.78 -14.95 -15.96
CA GLN A 191 4.44 -14.89 -16.57
C GLN A 191 3.47 -14.11 -15.68
N LEU A 192 3.52 -14.29 -14.36
CA LEU A 192 2.72 -13.48 -13.43
C LEU A 192 3.02 -11.99 -13.60
N CYS A 193 4.31 -11.62 -13.69
CA CYS A 193 4.70 -10.23 -13.89
C CYS A 193 4.15 -9.66 -15.21
N ASP A 194 4.22 -10.42 -16.30
CA ASP A 194 3.68 -9.99 -17.59
C ASP A 194 2.17 -9.74 -17.52
N LEU A 195 1.43 -10.64 -16.88
CA LEU A 195 -0.01 -10.51 -16.69
C LEU A 195 -0.39 -9.30 -15.83
N VAL A 196 0.31 -9.10 -14.72
CA VAL A 196 0.10 -7.95 -13.83
C VAL A 196 0.50 -6.64 -14.51
N GLU A 197 1.63 -6.62 -15.22
CA GLU A 197 2.07 -5.43 -15.96
C GLU A 197 1.05 -5.02 -17.03
N ALA A 198 0.54 -5.97 -17.77
CA ALA A 198 -0.49 -5.71 -18.79
C ALA A 198 -1.76 -5.13 -18.15
N ALA A 199 -2.27 -5.75 -17.09
CA ALA A 199 -3.47 -5.31 -16.38
C ALA A 199 -3.34 -3.90 -15.79
N PHE A 200 -2.23 -3.60 -15.13
CA PHE A 200 -2.01 -2.28 -14.53
C PHE A 200 -1.61 -1.21 -15.54
N THR A 201 -0.98 -1.58 -16.65
CA THR A 201 -0.75 -0.64 -17.77
C THR A 201 -2.09 -0.23 -18.39
N GLU A 202 -2.97 -1.18 -18.69
CA GLU A 202 -4.33 -0.90 -19.17
C GLU A 202 -5.14 -0.05 -18.19
N LEU A 203 -5.06 -0.36 -16.89
CA LEU A 203 -5.70 0.44 -15.84
C LEU A 203 -5.20 1.90 -15.87
N LEU A 204 -3.89 2.10 -15.89
CA LEU A 204 -3.29 3.44 -15.92
C LEU A 204 -3.68 4.22 -17.17
N GLU A 205 -3.74 3.56 -18.34
CA GLU A 205 -4.16 4.18 -19.59
C GLU A 205 -5.63 4.58 -19.61
N ARG A 206 -6.46 3.79 -19.00
CA ARG A 206 -7.90 4.05 -18.90
C ARG A 206 -8.22 5.16 -17.91
N GLU A 207 -7.65 5.09 -16.70
CA GLU A 207 -7.95 6.03 -15.61
C GLU A 207 -7.19 7.35 -15.75
N PHE A 208 -6.00 7.33 -16.37
CA PHE A 208 -5.12 8.47 -16.55
C PHE A 208 -4.63 8.54 -18.02
N PRO A 209 -5.50 8.87 -18.97
CA PRO A 209 -5.17 8.83 -20.40
C PRO A 209 -4.12 9.86 -20.80
N ASP A 210 -4.03 11.00 -20.09
CA ASP A 210 -3.14 12.09 -20.45
C ASP A 210 -1.72 11.80 -20.00
N VAL A 211 -0.77 11.93 -20.91
CA VAL A 211 0.66 11.97 -20.57
C VAL A 211 1.03 13.42 -20.35
N LEU A 212 1.47 13.75 -19.15
CA LEU A 212 1.80 15.11 -18.74
C LEU A 212 3.14 15.55 -19.34
N THR A 213 3.31 16.86 -19.54
CA THR A 213 4.64 17.44 -19.79
C THR A 213 5.56 17.20 -18.58
N VAL A 214 6.87 17.32 -18.75
CA VAL A 214 7.83 17.14 -17.65
C VAL A 214 7.55 18.14 -16.52
N GLU A 215 7.25 19.37 -16.87
CA GLU A 215 6.97 20.47 -15.94
C GLU A 215 5.65 20.23 -15.18
N ASP A 216 4.57 19.88 -15.90
CA ASP A 216 3.27 19.61 -15.29
C ASP A 216 3.33 18.39 -14.38
N ASN A 217 4.09 17.35 -14.79
CA ASN A 217 4.27 16.15 -14.00
C ASN A 217 5.04 16.44 -12.72
N GLN A 218 6.13 17.24 -12.80
CA GLN A 218 6.90 17.62 -11.63
C GLN A 218 6.04 18.38 -10.62
N ALA A 219 5.31 19.40 -11.06
CA ALA A 219 4.41 20.17 -10.20
C ALA A 219 3.34 19.27 -9.53
N LEU A 220 2.78 18.35 -10.29
CA LEU A 220 1.78 17.40 -9.75
C LEU A 220 2.40 16.43 -8.75
N GLN A 221 3.59 15.88 -9.00
CA GLN A 221 4.28 14.97 -8.07
C GLN A 221 4.63 15.68 -6.76
N GLU A 222 5.05 16.94 -6.83
CA GLU A 222 5.28 17.78 -5.65
C GLU A 222 3.98 17.96 -4.84
N GLN A 223 2.87 18.24 -5.51
CA GLN A 223 1.56 18.36 -4.86
C GLN A 223 1.10 17.06 -4.21
N LEU A 224 1.25 15.92 -4.89
CA LEU A 224 0.87 14.60 -4.35
C LEU A 224 1.72 14.24 -3.14
N THR A 225 3.05 14.45 -3.21
CA THR A 225 3.97 14.22 -2.10
C THR A 225 3.60 15.07 -0.89
N ARG A 226 3.28 16.34 -1.12
CA ARG A 226 2.83 17.25 -0.07
C ARG A 226 1.53 16.80 0.57
N ASN A 227 0.53 16.42 -0.22
CA ASN A 227 -0.74 15.92 0.29
C ASN A 227 -0.56 14.64 1.13
N GLU A 228 0.31 13.72 0.70
CA GLU A 228 0.67 12.52 1.46
C GLU A 228 1.32 12.88 2.80
N LEU A 229 2.25 13.82 2.82
CA LEU A 229 2.92 14.27 4.03
C LEU A 229 1.97 14.94 5.03
N LEU A 230 0.97 15.64 4.55
CA LEU A 230 0.02 16.39 5.38
C LEU A 230 -1.20 15.58 5.81
N PHE A 231 -1.44 14.41 5.22
CA PHE A 231 -2.66 13.63 5.43
C PHE A 231 -2.98 13.31 6.90
N ASN A 232 -1.96 13.06 7.72
CA ASN A 232 -2.10 12.80 9.17
C ASN A 232 -1.20 13.73 10.01
N TYR A 233 -0.84 14.89 9.47
CA TYR A 233 0.01 15.81 10.18
C TYR A 233 -0.77 16.54 11.28
N HIS A 234 -0.20 16.57 12.47
CA HIS A 234 -0.68 17.36 13.59
C HIS A 234 0.38 18.41 13.95
N PRO A 235 0.04 19.70 13.92
CA PRO A 235 0.98 20.77 14.28
C PRO A 235 1.56 20.57 15.67
N ILE A 236 2.86 20.83 15.80
CA ILE A 236 3.60 20.76 17.07
C ILE A 236 3.77 22.19 17.55
N PRO A 237 3.08 22.63 18.65
CA PRO A 237 3.05 24.04 19.07
C PRO A 237 4.43 24.67 19.26
N GLU A 238 5.38 23.94 19.83
CA GLU A 238 6.75 24.42 20.05
C GLU A 238 7.51 24.64 18.74
N ALA A 239 7.29 23.81 17.74
CA ALA A 239 7.90 23.93 16.42
C ALA A 239 7.28 25.10 15.64
N GLU A 240 5.96 25.28 15.74
CA GLU A 240 5.25 26.42 15.12
C GLU A 240 5.73 27.76 15.70
N GLN A 241 5.91 27.83 17.03
CA GLN A 241 6.44 29.03 17.67
C GLN A 241 7.88 29.32 17.23
N ALA A 242 8.74 28.31 17.18
CA ALA A 242 10.12 28.46 16.72
C ALA A 242 10.19 28.94 15.27
N PHE A 243 9.29 28.50 14.42
CA PHE A 243 9.19 28.95 13.04
C PHE A 243 8.69 30.40 12.94
N ALA A 244 7.67 30.77 13.71
CA ALA A 244 7.18 32.15 13.78
C ALA A 244 8.28 33.12 14.25
N ASP A 245 9.05 32.74 15.29
CA ASP A 245 10.18 33.50 15.79
C ASP A 245 11.28 33.66 14.74
N PHE A 246 11.56 32.61 13.97
CA PHE A 246 12.51 32.64 12.85
C PHE A 246 12.06 33.62 11.77
N LEU A 247 10.79 33.65 11.38
CA LEU A 247 10.25 34.55 10.37
C LEU A 247 10.21 36.00 10.84
N ALA A 248 10.12 36.25 12.15
CA ALA A 248 10.08 37.62 12.70
C ALA A 248 11.42 38.36 12.63
N VAL A 249 12.50 37.67 12.28
CA VAL A 249 13.85 38.27 12.22
C VAL A 249 14.21 38.65 10.79
N ASP A 250 14.50 39.92 10.55
CA ASP A 250 14.76 40.51 9.23
C ASP A 250 16.19 40.27 8.69
N GLU A 251 16.90 39.28 9.17
CA GLU A 251 18.24 38.91 8.71
C GLU A 251 18.18 37.62 7.87
N GLN A 252 19.03 37.52 6.83
CA GLN A 252 19.19 36.25 6.09
C GLN A 252 19.72 35.14 7.01
N ARG A 253 18.89 34.17 7.29
CA ARG A 253 19.20 33.04 8.16
C ARG A 253 18.84 31.73 7.49
N CYS A 254 19.46 30.66 7.95
CA CYS A 254 19.13 29.31 7.57
C CYS A 254 18.49 28.61 8.77
N LEU A 255 17.29 28.02 8.58
CA LEU A 255 16.66 27.19 9.58
C LEU A 255 16.92 25.72 9.24
N VAL A 256 17.54 24.99 10.17
CA VAL A 256 17.83 23.56 10.01
C VAL A 256 16.96 22.75 10.95
N VAL A 257 16.13 21.88 10.39
CA VAL A 257 15.28 20.95 11.16
C VAL A 257 15.96 19.61 11.25
N THR A 258 16.35 19.21 12.46
CA THR A 258 17.02 17.92 12.73
C THR A 258 16.13 17.00 13.56
N GLY A 259 16.37 15.69 13.47
CA GLY A 259 15.65 14.69 14.24
C GLY A 259 15.79 13.30 13.64
N GLY A 260 15.41 12.27 14.37
CA GLY A 260 15.44 10.87 13.93
C GLY A 260 14.56 10.61 12.69
N CYS A 261 14.78 9.47 12.05
CA CYS A 261 13.92 9.01 10.96
C CYS A 261 12.47 8.81 11.46
N GLY A 262 11.46 9.13 10.66
CA GLY A 262 10.05 8.93 11.02
C GLY A 262 9.42 10.01 11.93
N LEU A 263 10.18 10.99 12.44
CA LEU A 263 9.66 12.03 13.32
C LEU A 263 8.88 13.17 12.62
N GLY A 264 8.46 12.99 11.38
CA GLY A 264 7.59 13.96 10.71
C GLY A 264 8.28 15.24 10.20
N LYS A 265 9.62 15.30 10.12
CA LYS A 265 10.33 16.51 9.63
C LYS A 265 9.86 16.99 8.27
N SER A 266 9.67 16.08 7.33
CA SER A 266 9.20 16.43 5.99
C SER A 266 7.76 16.94 6.00
N ALA A 267 6.89 16.39 6.85
CA ALA A 267 5.52 16.86 7.03
C ALA A 267 5.49 18.26 7.65
N LEU A 268 6.34 18.50 8.66
CA LEU A 268 6.50 19.81 9.27
C LEU A 268 6.92 20.87 8.23
N LEU A 269 7.92 20.57 7.40
CA LEU A 269 8.37 21.51 6.36
C LEU A 269 7.30 21.72 5.28
N ALA A 270 6.55 20.69 4.91
CA ALA A 270 5.43 20.82 4.00
C ALA A 270 4.33 21.72 4.57
N HIS A 271 4.01 21.58 5.86
CA HIS A 271 3.06 22.44 6.56
C HIS A 271 3.54 23.91 6.61
N TRP A 272 4.79 24.13 6.97
CA TRP A 272 5.35 25.49 7.01
C TRP A 272 5.37 26.15 5.64
N SER A 273 5.63 25.39 4.57
CA SER A 273 5.56 25.93 3.22
C SER A 273 4.16 26.42 2.86
N ASP A 274 3.10 25.79 3.39
CA ASP A 274 1.73 26.24 3.21
C ASP A 274 1.41 27.54 3.94
N LEU A 275 1.92 27.69 5.16
CA LEU A 275 1.71 28.90 5.96
C LEU A 275 2.32 30.13 5.30
N VAL A 276 3.47 29.98 4.66
CA VAL A 276 4.24 31.10 4.09
C VAL A 276 3.86 31.41 2.64
N ASN A 277 3.33 30.45 1.89
CA ASN A 277 3.00 30.62 0.46
C ASN A 277 1.93 31.69 0.19
N ASN A 278 1.17 32.09 1.20
CA ASN A 278 0.18 33.18 1.05
C ASN A 278 0.80 34.56 1.06
N ASP A 279 1.99 34.74 1.65
CA ASP A 279 2.62 36.06 1.88
C ASP A 279 3.97 36.22 1.15
N MET A 280 4.64 35.12 0.83
CA MET A 280 5.93 35.15 0.10
C MET A 280 5.99 33.98 -0.91
N PRO A 281 6.46 34.18 -2.14
CA PRO A 281 6.61 33.07 -3.10
C PRO A 281 7.74 32.15 -2.61
N MET A 282 7.35 31.03 -2.03
CA MET A 282 8.27 29.93 -1.70
C MET A 282 8.25 28.88 -2.80
N ILE A 283 9.43 28.44 -3.20
CA ILE A 283 9.58 27.28 -4.07
C ILE A 283 9.96 26.10 -3.18
N PRO A 284 9.01 25.22 -2.79
CA PRO A 284 9.35 24.03 -2.04
C PRO A 284 10.09 23.05 -2.95
N ILE A 285 11.32 22.71 -2.61
CA ILE A 285 12.09 21.69 -3.29
C ILE A 285 12.12 20.45 -2.39
N TYR A 286 11.40 19.41 -2.78
CA TYR A 286 11.40 18.13 -2.06
C TYR A 286 12.41 17.19 -2.69
N HIS A 287 13.54 16.99 -2.03
CA HIS A 287 14.47 15.91 -2.36
C HIS A 287 14.23 14.73 -1.42
N ARG A 288 13.61 13.70 -1.94
CA ARG A 288 13.45 12.43 -1.22
C ARG A 288 14.63 11.53 -1.61
N LEU A 289 15.40 11.11 -0.61
CA LEU A 289 16.43 10.07 -0.77
C LEU A 289 15.73 8.72 -0.95
N ASP A 290 15.13 8.48 -2.11
CA ASP A 290 14.78 7.14 -2.52
C ASP A 290 15.78 6.65 -3.58
N SER A 291 15.81 5.35 -3.79
CA SER A 291 16.82 4.69 -4.62
C SER A 291 16.75 5.05 -6.11
N THR A 292 15.83 5.89 -6.53
CA THR A 292 15.61 6.21 -7.95
C THR A 292 15.88 7.66 -8.32
N THR A 293 15.74 8.61 -7.40
CA THR A 293 15.88 10.05 -7.70
C THR A 293 17.15 10.69 -7.19
N CYS A 294 17.91 9.98 -6.38
CA CYS A 294 18.94 10.61 -5.58
C CYS A 294 20.25 10.92 -6.27
N LEU A 295 20.45 10.56 -7.43
CA LEU A 295 21.79 10.08 -7.59
C LEU A 295 22.80 10.96 -8.23
N LEU A 296 22.43 12.07 -8.80
CA LEU A 296 23.41 12.84 -9.58
C LEU A 296 23.78 14.19 -8.99
N TYR A 297 23.00 14.70 -8.05
CA TYR A 297 23.22 16.06 -7.56
C TYR A 297 23.69 16.17 -6.11
N THR A 298 23.62 15.09 -5.35
CA THR A 298 24.02 15.12 -3.94
C THR A 298 25.44 14.67 -3.68
N SER A 299 26.08 13.97 -4.61
CA SER A 299 27.46 13.55 -4.44
C SER A 299 28.43 14.73 -4.40
N ASP A 300 28.27 15.69 -5.30
CA ASP A 300 29.18 16.84 -5.34
C ASP A 300 28.96 17.83 -4.18
N ALA A 301 27.71 17.98 -3.72
CA ALA A 301 27.40 18.86 -2.60
C ALA A 301 27.72 18.24 -1.22
N ALA A 302 27.72 16.90 -1.12
CA ALA A 302 28.07 16.21 0.13
C ALA A 302 29.58 16.10 0.32
N ASP A 303 30.35 15.99 -0.75
CA ASP A 303 31.80 15.95 -0.68
C ASP A 303 32.40 17.32 -0.30
N ASP A 304 31.73 18.42 -0.66
CA ASP A 304 32.13 19.79 -0.25
C ASP A 304 31.82 20.09 1.24
N LEU A 305 30.93 19.31 1.89
CA LEU A 305 30.56 19.49 3.30
C LEU A 305 31.34 18.60 4.27
N ILE A 306 32.09 17.61 3.79
CA ILE A 306 32.93 16.72 4.62
C ILE A 306 34.39 17.16 4.63
N GLY A 307 34.71 18.25 4.00
CA GLY A 307 36.05 18.83 3.87
C GLY A 307 36.41 19.85 4.96
N VAL A 308 36.08 19.57 6.26
CA VAL A 308 36.69 20.29 7.42
C VAL A 308 36.97 19.29 8.53
#